data_b639f12e3fa6560125832482b3deb07d
#
_entry.id   b639f12e3fa6560125832482b3deb07d
#
_cell.length_a   1.000
_cell.length_b   1.000
_cell.length_c   1.000
_cell.angle_alpha   90.00
_cell.angle_beta   90.00
_cell.angle_gamma   90.00
#
_symmetry.space_group_name_H-M   'P 1'
#
loop_
_entity.id
_entity.type
_entity.pdbx_description
1 polymer ?
#
loop_
_entity_poly.entity_id
_entity_poly.type
_entity_poly.pdbx_seq_one_letter_code
_entity_poly.pdbx_strand_id
1 'polypeptide(L)'
;MVETSNNTLEVADRAFEYFTHGLATGEWNSFIDILTEDFTFWFPIGPYHGLNVGKERAIAFFQYVRETFSQGLSLTLDRVTSNETTVVFEFRDQGLMWGNPYKNRVAVSFDVRGDKICGYREYFGSDGKSN
;
A
#
# COMPACT_ATOMS: atom_id res chain seq x y z
N MET A 1 0.02 -29.73 5.48
CA MET A 1 0.08 -29.18 5.55
C MET A 1 0.20 -28.26 5.11
N VAL A 2 -0.14 -27.68 4.76
CA VAL A 2 0.16 -26.90 4.53
C VAL A 2 0.10 -25.73 4.79
N GLU A 3 0.42 -24.99 4.65
CA GLU A 3 0.69 -23.76 5.18
C GLU A 3 0.48 -22.65 4.25
N THR A 4 -0.50 -22.76 3.40
CA THR A 4 -0.82 -21.76 2.39
C THR A 4 -1.14 -20.43 3.04
N SER A 5 -1.96 -20.44 4.10
CA SER A 5 -2.31 -19.18 4.73
C SER A 5 -1.13 -18.56 5.43
N ASN A 6 -0.24 -19.36 6.01
CA ASN A 6 0.96 -18.81 6.65
C ASN A 6 1.86 -18.15 5.62
N ASN A 7 1.98 -18.78 4.45
CA ASN A 7 2.79 -18.19 3.39
C ASN A 7 2.21 -16.86 2.89
N THR A 8 0.90 -16.81 2.75
CA THR A 8 0.23 -15.59 2.32
C THR A 8 0.52 -14.46 3.29
N LEU A 9 0.38 -14.72 4.59
CA LEU A 9 0.62 -13.69 5.58
C LEU A 9 2.09 -13.26 5.60
N GLU A 10 3.01 -14.21 5.47
CA GLU A 10 4.44 -13.86 5.45
C GLU A 10 4.80 -12.98 4.27
N VAL A 11 4.27 -13.32 3.09
CA VAL A 11 4.55 -12.52 1.89
C VAL A 11 3.97 -11.13 2.04
N ALA A 12 2.73 -11.04 2.53
CA ALA A 12 2.09 -9.74 2.70
C ALA A 12 2.77 -8.91 3.78
N ASP A 13 3.23 -9.54 4.87
CA ASP A 13 3.95 -8.80 5.92
C ASP A 13 5.23 -8.19 5.38
N ARG A 14 5.96 -8.96 4.59
CA ARG A 14 7.18 -8.44 3.97
C ARG A 14 6.85 -7.30 3.03
N ALA A 15 5.79 -7.46 2.25
CA ALA A 15 5.35 -6.40 1.35
C ALA A 15 4.98 -5.15 2.13
N PHE A 16 4.31 -5.31 3.26
CA PHE A 16 3.91 -4.16 4.06
C PHE A 16 5.12 -3.45 4.67
N GLU A 17 6.16 -4.18 5.02
CA GLU A 17 7.41 -3.56 5.47
C GLU A 17 8.02 -2.70 4.37
N TYR A 18 8.05 -3.22 3.14
CA TYR A 18 8.56 -2.45 2.02
C TYR A 18 7.67 -1.24 1.71
N PHE A 19 6.37 -1.42 1.85
CA PHE A 19 5.39 -0.35 1.64
C PHE A 19 5.60 0.77 2.66
N THR A 20 5.74 0.42 3.93
CA THR A 20 6.00 1.37 5.00
C THR A 20 7.30 2.13 4.75
N HIS A 21 8.34 1.40 4.35
CA HIS A 21 9.64 2.00 4.04
C HIS A 21 9.51 2.98 2.87
N GLY A 22 8.76 2.58 1.83
CA GLY A 22 8.54 3.46 0.68
C GLY A 22 7.83 4.74 1.06
N LEU A 23 6.79 4.63 1.89
CA LEU A 23 6.07 5.82 2.34
C LEU A 23 6.97 6.72 3.19
N ALA A 24 7.82 6.14 4.03
CA ALA A 24 8.67 6.92 4.92
C ALA A 24 9.83 7.59 4.19
N THR A 25 10.39 6.94 3.18
CA THR A 25 11.65 7.39 2.59
C THR A 25 11.57 7.74 1.12
N GLY A 26 10.53 7.31 0.43
CA GLY A 26 10.44 7.46 -1.03
C GLY A 26 11.15 6.36 -1.80
N GLU A 27 11.73 5.38 -1.10
CA GLU A 27 12.47 4.30 -1.75
C GLU A 27 11.51 3.14 -1.98
N TRP A 28 11.03 2.99 -3.21
CA TRP A 28 9.99 2.02 -3.55
C TRP A 28 10.50 0.76 -4.27
N ASN A 29 11.79 0.67 -4.55
CA ASN A 29 12.31 -0.43 -5.37
C ASN A 29 12.01 -1.80 -4.80
N SER A 30 12.17 -1.98 -3.48
CA SER A 30 11.92 -3.28 -2.87
C SER A 30 10.46 -3.69 -3.01
N PHE A 31 9.56 -2.74 -2.84
CA PHE A 31 8.13 -3.02 -2.98
C PHE A 31 7.79 -3.35 -4.44
N ILE A 32 8.30 -2.56 -5.38
CA ILE A 32 8.03 -2.77 -6.81
C ILE A 32 8.54 -4.16 -7.24
N ASP A 33 9.68 -4.58 -6.71
CA ASP A 33 10.29 -5.85 -7.11
C ASP A 33 9.44 -7.07 -6.79
N ILE A 34 8.55 -6.97 -5.81
CA ILE A 34 7.71 -8.11 -5.45
C ILE A 34 6.32 -8.05 -6.08
N LEU A 35 6.09 -7.13 -7.00
CA LEU A 35 4.81 -7.05 -7.72
C LEU A 35 4.87 -7.95 -8.95
N THR A 36 3.74 -8.60 -9.28
CA THR A 36 3.66 -9.36 -10.53
C THR A 36 3.56 -8.41 -11.71
N GLU A 37 3.88 -8.91 -12.90
CA GLU A 37 3.79 -8.08 -14.11
C GLU A 37 2.36 -7.64 -14.39
N ASP A 38 1.41 -8.51 -14.07
CA ASP A 38 -0.01 -8.22 -14.27
C ASP A 38 -0.67 -7.58 -13.05
N PHE A 39 0.13 -7.05 -12.14
CA PHE A 39 -0.35 -6.39 -10.94
C PHE A 39 -1.45 -5.39 -11.25
N THR A 40 -2.49 -5.36 -10.40
CA THR A 40 -3.53 -4.34 -10.51
C THR A 40 -3.64 -3.61 -9.19
N PHE A 41 -4.08 -2.35 -9.25
CA PHE A 41 -4.35 -1.63 -8.00
C PHE A 41 -5.56 -0.73 -8.19
N TRP A 42 -6.30 -0.58 -7.09
CA TRP A 42 -7.45 0.30 -7.05
C TRP A 42 -7.19 1.42 -6.06
N PHE A 43 -7.43 2.65 -6.49
CA PHE A 43 -7.17 3.83 -5.66
C PHE A 43 -8.40 4.73 -5.69
N PRO A 44 -8.74 5.39 -4.57
CA PRO A 44 -10.06 6.04 -4.46
C PRO A 44 -10.17 7.43 -5.06
N ILE A 45 -9.07 8.13 -5.30
CA ILE A 45 -9.16 9.53 -5.73
C ILE A 45 -8.00 9.89 -6.65
N GLY A 46 -8.10 11.07 -7.26
CA GLY A 46 -7.00 11.70 -7.96
C GLY A 46 -6.73 11.14 -9.33
N PRO A 47 -5.54 11.39 -9.88
CA PRO A 47 -5.24 10.98 -11.25
C PRO A 47 -5.18 9.47 -11.45
N TYR A 48 -5.07 8.70 -10.38
CA TYR A 48 -5.07 7.24 -10.44
C TYR A 48 -6.36 6.64 -9.91
N HIS A 49 -7.43 7.40 -9.87
CA HIS A 49 -8.72 6.93 -9.38
C HIS A 49 -9.21 5.73 -10.18
N GLY A 50 -9.69 4.71 -9.47
CA GLY A 50 -10.27 3.53 -10.09
C GLY A 50 -9.27 2.42 -10.23
N LEU A 51 -9.57 1.49 -11.13
CA LEU A 51 -8.72 0.32 -11.36
C LEU A 51 -7.59 0.67 -12.31
N ASN A 52 -6.38 0.32 -11.91
CA ASN A 52 -5.17 0.51 -12.71
C ASN A 52 -4.53 -0.84 -12.95
N VAL A 53 -3.99 -1.05 -14.14
CA VAL A 53 -3.49 -2.36 -14.55
C VAL A 53 -2.03 -2.26 -14.97
N GLY A 54 -1.23 -3.20 -14.46
CA GLY A 54 0.13 -3.41 -14.90
C GLY A 54 1.17 -2.81 -13.98
N LYS A 55 2.31 -3.47 -13.95
CA LYS A 55 3.42 -3.07 -13.09
C LYS A 55 3.98 -1.71 -13.46
N GLU A 56 3.99 -1.38 -14.76
CA GLU A 56 4.48 -0.07 -15.18
C GLU A 56 3.61 1.07 -14.65
N ARG A 57 2.31 0.83 -14.63
CA ARG A 57 1.38 1.82 -14.08
C ARG A 57 1.63 2.00 -12.59
N ALA A 58 1.93 0.88 -11.90
CA ALA A 58 2.24 0.93 -10.47
C ALA A 58 3.51 1.72 -10.20
N ILE A 59 4.53 1.56 -11.03
CA ILE A 59 5.77 2.33 -10.87
C ILE A 59 5.47 3.82 -10.95
N ALA A 60 4.67 4.23 -11.93
CA ALA A 60 4.30 5.64 -12.08
C ALA A 60 3.51 6.13 -10.86
N PHE A 61 2.61 5.29 -10.36
CA PHE A 61 1.80 5.66 -9.19
C PHE A 61 2.67 5.87 -7.96
N PHE A 62 3.61 4.98 -7.68
CA PHE A 62 4.42 5.12 -6.48
C PHE A 62 5.42 6.27 -6.61
N GLN A 63 5.82 6.62 -7.84
CA GLN A 63 6.57 7.84 -8.06
C GLN A 63 5.72 9.07 -7.70
N TYR A 64 4.45 9.05 -8.09
CA TYR A 64 3.51 10.12 -7.75
C TYR A 64 3.33 10.22 -6.23
N VAL A 65 3.23 9.08 -5.54
CA VAL A 65 3.13 9.07 -4.08
C VAL A 65 4.38 9.68 -3.45
N ARG A 66 5.54 9.33 -3.97
CA ARG A 66 6.81 9.88 -3.49
C ARG A 66 6.84 11.41 -3.61
N GLU A 67 6.35 11.93 -4.73
CA GLU A 67 6.33 13.37 -4.94
C GLU A 67 5.30 14.07 -4.06
N THR A 68 4.16 13.41 -3.86
CA THR A 68 3.09 13.97 -3.03
C THR A 68 3.52 14.10 -1.57
N PHE A 69 4.23 13.11 -1.07
CA PHE A 69 4.67 13.06 0.33
C PHE A 69 6.19 13.10 0.39
N SER A 70 6.76 14.16 -0.17
CA SER A 70 8.20 14.21 -0.40
C SER A 70 9.03 14.15 0.88
N GLN A 71 8.42 14.45 2.03
CA GLN A 71 9.12 14.35 3.32
C GLN A 71 8.77 13.08 4.07
N GLY A 72 8.03 12.19 3.44
CA GLY A 72 7.69 10.90 3.99
C GLY A 72 6.47 10.92 4.89
N LEU A 73 5.91 9.73 5.08
CA LEU A 73 4.80 9.51 5.99
C LEU A 73 5.24 8.51 7.04
N SER A 74 4.77 8.69 8.27
CA SER A 74 4.93 7.69 9.31
C SER A 74 3.61 6.96 9.50
N LEU A 75 3.71 5.66 9.77
CA LEU A 75 2.55 4.79 9.89
C LEU A 75 2.46 4.20 11.28
N THR A 76 1.23 4.04 11.75
CA THR A 76 0.94 3.27 12.96
C THR A 76 -0.04 2.18 12.57
N LEU A 77 0.39 0.93 12.64
CA LEU A 77 -0.45 -0.20 12.26
C LEU A 77 -1.41 -0.51 13.39
N ASP A 78 -2.71 -0.60 13.07
CA ASP A 78 -3.74 -0.86 14.05
C ASP A 78 -4.26 -2.29 14.01
N ARG A 79 -4.37 -2.90 12.83
CA ARG A 79 -5.00 -4.21 12.70
C ARG A 79 -4.59 -4.89 11.41
N VAL A 80 -4.45 -6.22 11.46
CA VAL A 80 -4.19 -7.03 10.28
C VAL A 80 -5.25 -8.12 10.24
N THR A 81 -5.86 -8.32 9.09
CA THR A 81 -6.88 -9.35 8.88
C THR A 81 -6.52 -10.08 7.60
N SER A 82 -6.64 -11.40 7.60
CA SER A 82 -6.23 -12.17 6.43
C SER A 82 -7.13 -13.35 6.17
N ASN A 83 -7.11 -13.81 4.93
CA ASN A 83 -7.63 -15.09 4.55
C ASN A 83 -6.55 -15.80 3.71
N GLU A 84 -6.94 -16.80 2.92
CA GLU A 84 -5.94 -17.62 2.23
C GLU A 84 -5.21 -16.88 1.12
N THR A 85 -5.79 -15.82 0.58
CA THR A 85 -5.21 -15.13 -0.58
C THR A 85 -4.94 -13.65 -0.35
N THR A 86 -5.51 -13.06 0.69
CA THR A 86 -5.53 -11.61 0.83
C THR A 86 -5.28 -11.19 2.27
N VAL A 87 -4.51 -10.14 2.45
CA VAL A 87 -4.24 -9.58 3.77
C VAL A 87 -4.58 -8.10 3.74
N VAL A 88 -5.34 -7.66 4.75
CA VAL A 88 -5.74 -6.26 4.90
C VAL A 88 -5.01 -5.65 6.08
N PHE A 89 -4.37 -4.51 5.85
CA PHE A 89 -3.67 -3.76 6.88
C PHE A 89 -4.42 -2.46 7.12
N GLU A 90 -4.84 -2.25 8.37
CA GLU A 90 -5.51 -1.00 8.75
C GLU A 90 -4.52 -0.18 9.57
N PHE A 91 -4.29 1.04 9.15
CA PHE A 91 -3.28 1.87 9.80
C PHE A 91 -3.70 3.34 9.76
N ARG A 92 -2.98 4.13 10.53
CA ARG A 92 -3.08 5.59 10.47
C ARG A 92 -1.75 6.11 9.97
N ASP A 93 -1.78 7.13 9.15
CA ASP A 93 -0.55 7.74 8.68
C ASP A 93 -0.58 9.24 8.94
N GLN A 94 0.61 9.82 8.97
CA GLN A 94 0.73 11.26 9.13
C GLN A 94 2.06 11.74 8.57
N GLY A 95 2.06 13.00 8.20
CA GLY A 95 3.22 13.66 7.63
C GLY A 95 2.78 14.93 6.92
N LEU A 96 3.42 15.22 5.81
CA LEU A 96 3.11 16.40 5.02
C LEU A 96 2.72 15.99 3.61
N MET A 97 1.63 16.55 3.11
CA MET A 97 1.20 16.36 1.72
C MET A 97 1.37 17.69 1.02
N TRP A 98 2.25 17.73 0.04
CA TRP A 98 2.60 18.98 -0.65
C TRP A 98 2.95 20.08 0.34
N GLY A 99 3.65 19.69 1.44
CA GLY A 99 4.09 20.63 2.45
C GLY A 99 3.06 20.99 3.51
N ASN A 100 1.86 20.47 3.43
CA ASN A 100 0.79 20.77 4.38
C ASN A 100 0.53 19.60 5.32
N PRO A 101 0.21 19.85 6.59
CA PRO A 101 -0.06 18.74 7.52
C PRO A 101 -1.12 17.80 7.00
N TYR A 102 -0.85 16.50 7.16
CA TYR A 102 -1.71 15.45 6.63
C TYR A 102 -1.80 14.32 7.62
N LYS A 103 -3.00 13.80 7.83
CA LYS A 103 -3.21 12.53 8.53
C LYS A 103 -4.49 11.87 8.03
N ASN A 104 -4.49 10.54 8.09
CA ASN A 104 -5.59 9.78 7.56
C ASN A 104 -5.68 8.42 8.23
N ARG A 105 -6.83 7.77 8.05
CA ARG A 105 -7.03 6.36 8.40
C ARG A 105 -7.16 5.59 7.11
N VAL A 106 -6.40 4.52 6.99
CA VAL A 106 -6.24 3.83 5.71
C VAL A 106 -6.38 2.34 5.91
N ALA A 107 -6.99 1.67 4.94
CA ALA A 107 -6.95 0.23 4.83
C ALA A 107 -6.36 -0.12 3.48
N VAL A 108 -5.33 -0.97 3.49
CA VAL A 108 -4.70 -1.44 2.27
C VAL A 108 -4.83 -2.95 2.23
N SER A 109 -5.24 -3.46 1.08
CA SER A 109 -5.44 -4.88 0.87
C SER A 109 -4.42 -5.36 -0.16
N PHE A 110 -3.66 -6.40 0.18
CA PHE A 110 -2.71 -7.04 -0.73
C PHE A 110 -3.22 -8.43 -1.10
N ASP A 111 -3.30 -8.71 -2.40
CA ASP A 111 -3.58 -10.06 -2.89
C ASP A 111 -2.25 -10.72 -3.18
N VAL A 112 -2.08 -11.94 -2.69
CA VAL A 112 -0.82 -12.67 -2.79
C VAL A 112 -0.95 -13.82 -3.78
N ARG A 113 0.06 -13.95 -4.64
CA ARG A 113 0.17 -15.09 -5.55
C ARG A 113 1.60 -15.60 -5.47
N GLY A 114 1.78 -16.78 -4.86
CA GLY A 114 3.12 -17.31 -4.63
C GLY A 114 3.86 -16.44 -3.65
N ASP A 115 5.01 -15.95 -4.05
CA ASP A 115 5.82 -15.07 -3.22
C ASP A 115 5.74 -13.61 -3.66
N LYS A 116 4.70 -13.26 -4.40
CA LYS A 116 4.54 -11.91 -4.94
C LYS A 116 3.17 -11.35 -4.65
N ILE A 117 3.05 -10.06 -4.86
CA ILE A 117 1.79 -9.34 -4.69
C ILE A 117 1.21 -9.10 -6.08
N CYS A 118 -0.02 -9.56 -6.29
CA CYS A 118 -0.66 -9.42 -7.60
C CYS A 118 -1.79 -8.40 -7.60
N GLY A 119 -2.20 -7.92 -6.44
CA GLY A 119 -3.28 -6.93 -6.38
C GLY A 119 -3.16 -6.07 -5.14
N TYR A 120 -3.74 -4.89 -5.23
CA TYR A 120 -3.65 -3.88 -4.17
C TYR A 120 -4.92 -3.05 -4.25
N ARG A 121 -5.50 -2.77 -3.10
CA ARG A 121 -6.63 -1.83 -3.04
C ARG A 121 -6.43 -0.96 -1.82
N GLU A 122 -6.67 0.32 -1.99
CA GLU A 122 -6.52 1.26 -0.89
C GLU A 122 -7.83 1.98 -0.64
N TYR A 123 -8.22 2.05 0.61
CA TYR A 123 -9.41 2.77 1.06
C TYR A 123 -9.01 3.68 2.19
N PHE A 124 -9.55 4.89 2.21
CA PHE A 124 -9.25 5.76 3.33
C PHE A 124 -10.41 6.70 3.57
N GLY A 125 -10.40 7.29 4.75
CA GLY A 125 -11.40 8.24 5.15
C GLY A 125 -10.77 9.25 6.07
N SER A 126 -11.51 10.26 6.35
CA SER A 126 -11.08 11.30 7.25
C SER A 126 -10.90 10.76 8.66
N ASP A 127 -10.00 11.34 9.43
CA ASP A 127 -9.88 11.00 10.83
C ASP A 127 -10.87 11.80 11.67
N GLY A 128 -11.90 12.34 11.03
CA GLY A 128 -12.93 13.10 11.72
C GLY A 128 -12.69 14.58 11.71
N LYS A 129 -11.63 15.05 11.08
CA LYS A 129 -11.30 16.42 11.04
C LYS A 129 -11.86 17.04 9.82
N SER A 130 -12.54 18.11 9.93
CA SER A 130 -12.99 18.77 8.74
C SER A 130 -12.12 20.00 8.52
N ASN A 131 -12.01 20.38 7.32
CA ASN A 131 -11.17 21.50 7.05
C ASN A 131 -11.73 22.53 6.28
#